data_6dd7a90bcfc9a76b6a770f12ea018f34
#
_entry.id   6dd7a90bcfc9a76b6a770f12ea018f34
#
_cell.length_a   1.000
_cell.length_b   1.000
_cell.length_c   1.000
_cell.angle_alpha   90.00
_cell.angle_beta   90.00
_cell.angle_gamma   90.00
#
_symmetry.space_group_name_H-M   'P 1'
#
loop_
_entity.id
_entity.type
_entity.pdbx_description
1 polymer ?
#
loop_
_entity_poly.entity_id
_entity_poly.type
_entity_poly.pdbx_seq_one_letter_code
_entity_poly.pdbx_strand_id
1 'polypeptide(L)'
;TDCGCFGDAIKLTPWETFYKNIVLIGLIFILLVNAAFIKPIFKGKAPKAITFLSLAAFLFIVQHVLTHLPLIDFRAYAIGKNLQEGMLYPADGSIPPVHDFMLEDTQQDLAPILLEKEKVMLVIIYNLEKANVKGFPALKEVAEKAITKGYTVYGVSASFSDDLLVAQEKYNLPFEFLFCDETTLKTMIRANPGVIILDKGTVTQKKNWIDVEELEL
;
A
#
# COMPACT_ATOMS: atom_id res chain seq x y z
N THR A 1 0.04 -10.36 -19.58
CA THR A 1 0.87 -9.69 -18.54
C THR A 1 0.94 -8.21 -18.87
N ASP A 2 0.50 -7.39 -17.94
CA ASP A 2 0.45 -5.94 -18.08
C ASP A 2 1.84 -5.31 -17.85
N CYS A 3 2.08 -4.16 -18.45
CA CYS A 3 3.29 -3.39 -18.17
C CYS A 3 3.14 -2.61 -16.86
N GLY A 4 4.01 -2.85 -15.90
CA GLY A 4 4.04 -2.13 -14.62
C GLY A 4 4.63 -0.70 -14.70
N CYS A 5 4.77 -0.10 -15.89
CA CYS A 5 5.45 1.20 -16.07
C CYS A 5 4.77 2.36 -15.31
N PHE A 6 3.46 2.28 -15.10
CA PHE A 6 2.66 3.27 -14.38
C PHE A 6 2.00 2.70 -13.11
N GLY A 7 2.50 1.54 -12.64
CA GLY A 7 1.91 0.83 -11.51
C GLY A 7 0.45 0.50 -11.76
N ASP A 8 -0.37 0.64 -10.72
CA ASP A 8 -1.81 0.33 -10.80
C ASP A 8 -2.65 1.49 -11.39
N ALA A 9 -2.04 2.65 -11.68
CA ALA A 9 -2.75 3.82 -12.20
C ALA A 9 -3.21 3.64 -13.65
N ILE A 10 -2.36 3.04 -14.50
CA ILE A 10 -2.65 2.78 -15.91
C ILE A 10 -2.06 1.42 -16.28
N LYS A 11 -2.91 0.49 -16.66
CA LYS A 11 -2.50 -0.82 -17.18
C LYS A 11 -2.34 -0.72 -18.69
N LEU A 12 -1.14 -0.96 -19.19
CA LEU A 12 -0.84 -0.98 -20.61
C LEU A 12 -0.60 -2.41 -21.08
N THR A 13 -1.17 -2.73 -22.22
CA THR A 13 -0.85 -3.98 -22.93
C THR A 13 0.61 -3.96 -23.42
N PRO A 14 1.22 -5.12 -23.70
CA PRO A 14 2.59 -5.18 -24.25
C PRO A 14 2.76 -4.37 -25.55
N TRP A 15 1.75 -4.34 -26.42
CA TRP A 15 1.78 -3.57 -27.66
C TRP A 15 1.70 -2.07 -27.43
N GLU A 16 0.83 -1.60 -26.55
CA GLU A 16 0.77 -0.18 -26.18
C GLU A 16 2.07 0.30 -25.56
N THR A 17 2.69 -0.52 -24.71
CA THR A 17 4.02 -0.26 -24.14
C THR A 17 5.09 -0.15 -25.22
N PHE A 18 5.06 -1.04 -26.21
CA PHE A 18 6.00 -1.04 -27.34
C PHE A 18 5.86 0.25 -28.16
N TYR A 19 4.63 0.61 -28.57
CA TYR A 19 4.39 1.82 -29.34
C TYR A 19 4.75 3.10 -28.53
N LYS A 20 4.42 3.18 -27.27
CA LYS A 20 4.85 4.26 -26.38
C LYS A 20 6.37 4.42 -26.41
N ASN A 21 7.11 3.33 -26.30
CA ASN A 21 8.58 3.36 -26.29
C ASN A 21 9.16 3.79 -27.64
N ILE A 22 8.57 3.36 -28.78
CA ILE A 22 8.97 3.84 -30.11
C ILE A 22 8.78 5.36 -30.22
N VAL A 23 7.63 5.87 -29.77
CA VAL A 23 7.37 7.32 -29.78
C VAL A 23 8.40 8.06 -28.94
N LEU A 24 8.69 7.55 -27.72
CA LEU A 24 9.70 8.17 -26.84
C LEU A 24 11.10 8.17 -27.48
N ILE A 25 11.52 7.06 -28.12
CA ILE A 25 12.80 6.98 -28.83
C ILE A 25 12.84 8.00 -29.97
N GLY A 26 11.76 8.11 -30.75
CA GLY A 26 11.65 9.10 -31.81
C GLY A 26 11.80 10.53 -31.30
N LEU A 27 11.14 10.87 -30.18
CA LEU A 27 11.26 12.16 -29.54
C LEU A 27 12.69 12.43 -29.03
N ILE A 28 13.34 11.45 -28.41
CA ILE A 28 14.75 11.55 -27.96
C ILE A 28 15.65 11.79 -29.18
N PHE A 29 15.47 11.07 -30.27
CA PHE A 29 16.25 11.24 -31.49
C PHE A 29 16.09 12.66 -32.07
N ILE A 30 14.85 13.18 -32.14
CA ILE A 30 14.58 14.55 -32.57
C ILE A 30 15.30 15.56 -31.67
N LEU A 31 15.27 15.37 -30.35
CA LEU A 31 15.96 16.26 -29.41
C LEU A 31 17.48 16.20 -29.58
N LEU A 32 18.06 15.02 -29.80
CA LEU A 32 19.50 14.85 -30.00
C LEU A 32 19.98 15.53 -31.28
N VAL A 33 19.27 15.33 -32.41
CA VAL A 33 19.61 15.95 -33.71
C VAL A 33 19.49 17.47 -33.65
N ASN A 34 18.52 17.98 -32.90
CA ASN A 34 18.26 19.41 -32.77
C ASN A 34 18.89 20.06 -31.54
N ALA A 35 19.76 19.36 -30.82
CA ALA A 35 20.35 19.84 -29.56
C ALA A 35 21.01 21.22 -29.69
N ALA A 36 21.66 21.52 -30.84
CA ALA A 36 22.28 22.80 -31.11
C ALA A 36 21.28 23.98 -31.27
N PHE A 37 20.03 23.68 -31.59
CA PHE A 37 18.98 24.68 -31.75
C PHE A 37 18.16 24.94 -30.50
N ILE A 38 18.32 24.10 -29.46
CA ILE A 38 17.60 24.21 -28.18
C ILE A 38 18.14 25.43 -27.44
N LYS A 39 17.29 26.46 -27.31
CA LYS A 39 17.61 27.66 -26.54
C LYS A 39 17.03 27.53 -25.13
N PRO A 40 17.80 27.85 -24.07
CA PRO A 40 17.28 27.82 -22.71
C PRO A 40 16.18 28.87 -22.52
N ILE A 41 15.05 28.46 -21.94
CA ILE A 41 13.94 29.38 -21.63
C ILE A 41 14.36 30.35 -20.52
N PHE A 42 15.10 29.85 -19.53
CA PHE A 42 15.58 30.64 -18.41
C PHE A 42 17.08 30.93 -18.54
N LYS A 43 17.47 32.16 -18.22
CA LYS A 43 18.87 32.65 -18.31
C LYS A 43 19.43 32.97 -16.90
N GLY A 44 20.74 33.16 -16.82
CA GLY A 44 21.43 33.57 -15.60
C GLY A 44 21.45 32.49 -14.52
N LYS A 45 21.05 32.85 -13.28
CA LYS A 45 21.06 31.95 -12.12
C LYS A 45 19.79 31.08 -12.03
N ALA A 46 18.72 31.42 -12.75
CA ALA A 46 17.43 30.74 -12.69
C ALA A 46 17.50 29.22 -13.00
N PRO A 47 18.19 28.74 -14.06
CA PRO A 47 18.29 27.31 -14.33
C PRO A 47 18.89 26.52 -13.15
N LYS A 48 19.95 27.04 -12.53
CA LYS A 48 20.58 26.39 -11.36
C LYS A 48 19.66 26.34 -10.15
N ALA A 49 18.92 27.43 -9.90
CA ALA A 49 17.95 27.47 -8.81
C ALA A 49 16.79 26.49 -9.05
N ILE A 50 16.25 26.42 -10.25
CA ILE A 50 15.18 25.48 -10.62
C ILE A 50 15.67 24.04 -10.47
N THR A 51 16.87 23.70 -10.96
CA THR A 51 17.43 22.35 -10.81
C THR A 51 17.60 21.97 -9.34
N PHE A 52 18.14 22.90 -8.52
CA PHE A 52 18.30 22.65 -7.08
C PHE A 52 16.96 22.45 -6.37
N LEU A 53 15.98 23.29 -6.63
CA LEU A 53 14.64 23.18 -6.04
C LEU A 53 13.94 21.89 -6.50
N SER A 54 14.06 21.52 -7.78
CA SER A 54 13.50 20.27 -8.29
C SER A 54 14.14 19.05 -7.63
N LEU A 55 15.47 19.06 -7.45
CA LEU A 55 16.17 18.00 -6.75
C LEU A 55 15.74 17.91 -5.28
N ALA A 56 15.64 19.04 -4.58
CA ALA A 56 15.18 19.09 -3.20
C ALA A 56 13.76 18.57 -3.05
N ALA A 57 12.84 18.98 -3.94
CA ALA A 57 11.47 18.49 -3.98
C ALA A 57 11.41 16.98 -4.24
N PHE A 58 12.22 16.49 -5.19
CA PHE A 58 12.30 15.06 -5.48
C PHE A 58 12.80 14.26 -4.27
N LEU A 59 13.85 14.71 -3.60
CA LEU A 59 14.38 14.06 -2.40
C LEU A 59 13.35 14.07 -1.25
N PHE A 60 12.60 15.16 -1.10
CA PHE A 60 11.53 15.23 -0.13
C PHE A 60 10.41 14.20 -0.42
N ILE A 61 9.97 14.10 -1.68
CA ILE A 61 8.96 13.10 -2.10
C ILE A 61 9.47 11.68 -1.84
N VAL A 62 10.71 11.40 -2.21
CA VAL A 62 11.34 10.08 -1.96
C VAL A 62 11.35 9.77 -0.46
N GLN A 63 11.81 10.70 0.37
CA GLN A 63 11.83 10.53 1.82
C GLN A 63 10.43 10.29 2.38
N HIS A 64 9.45 11.08 1.94
CA HIS A 64 8.06 10.92 2.37
C HIS A 64 7.50 9.54 2.02
N VAL A 65 7.64 9.10 0.77
CA VAL A 65 7.10 7.80 0.31
C VAL A 65 7.80 6.59 0.94
N LEU A 66 9.06 6.76 1.38
CA LEU A 66 9.79 5.71 2.11
C LEU A 66 9.40 5.60 3.58
N THR A 67 8.86 6.68 4.17
CA THR A 67 8.52 6.73 5.60
C THR A 67 7.02 6.68 5.87
N HIS A 68 6.19 7.14 4.94
CA HIS A 68 4.73 7.19 5.05
C HIS A 68 4.06 6.40 3.92
N LEU A 69 2.74 6.28 3.95
CA LEU A 69 2.00 5.71 2.84
C LEU A 69 1.99 6.67 1.63
N PRO A 70 1.84 6.15 0.39
CA PRO A 70 1.70 6.99 -0.78
C PRO A 70 0.53 7.96 -0.67
N LEU A 71 0.72 9.20 -1.14
CA LEU A 71 -0.32 10.24 -1.16
C LEU A 71 -1.54 9.85 -2.02
N ILE A 72 -1.31 9.08 -3.07
CA ILE A 72 -2.36 8.58 -3.97
C ILE A 72 -2.19 7.06 -4.07
N ASP A 73 -3.25 6.32 -3.73
CA ASP A 73 -3.28 4.88 -3.84
C ASP A 73 -4.27 4.46 -4.93
N PHE A 74 -3.77 3.85 -6.01
CA PHE A 74 -4.56 3.35 -7.14
C PHE A 74 -4.92 1.87 -7.01
N ARG A 75 -4.56 1.21 -5.90
CA ARG A 75 -4.76 -0.21 -5.71
C ARG A 75 -6.21 -0.55 -5.35
N ALA A 76 -6.52 -1.82 -5.49
CA ALA A 76 -7.84 -2.36 -5.11
C ALA A 76 -8.18 -2.14 -3.62
N TYR A 77 -7.16 -1.99 -2.78
CA TYR A 77 -7.28 -1.75 -1.33
C TYR A 77 -7.14 -0.28 -0.95
N ALA A 78 -7.38 0.66 -1.85
CA ALA A 78 -7.34 2.08 -1.56
C ALA A 78 -8.51 2.51 -0.66
N ILE A 79 -8.32 3.60 0.09
CA ILE A 79 -9.39 4.20 0.90
C ILE A 79 -10.61 4.48 0.03
N GLY A 80 -11.80 4.12 0.53
CA GLY A 80 -13.08 4.22 -0.18
C GLY A 80 -13.44 3.03 -1.06
N LYS A 81 -12.54 2.03 -1.23
CA LYS A 81 -12.84 0.80 -1.98
C LYS A 81 -13.50 -0.23 -1.09
N ASN A 82 -14.53 -0.89 -1.61
CA ASN A 82 -15.17 -2.03 -0.97
C ASN A 82 -14.52 -3.33 -1.46
N LEU A 83 -14.02 -4.14 -0.53
CA LEU A 83 -13.28 -5.35 -0.84
C LEU A 83 -14.19 -6.45 -1.39
N GLN A 84 -15.45 -6.56 -0.90
CA GLN A 84 -16.40 -7.54 -1.41
C GLN A 84 -16.77 -7.25 -2.87
N GLU A 85 -16.99 -5.99 -3.22
CA GLU A 85 -17.20 -5.58 -4.62
C GLU A 85 -15.96 -5.85 -5.47
N GLY A 86 -14.77 -5.61 -4.91
CA GLY A 86 -13.49 -5.88 -5.56
C GLY A 86 -13.22 -7.37 -5.84
N MET A 87 -13.88 -8.28 -5.12
CA MET A 87 -13.80 -9.73 -5.32
C MET A 87 -14.74 -10.25 -6.43
N LEU A 88 -15.70 -9.44 -6.89
CA LEU A 88 -16.61 -9.86 -7.94
C LEU A 88 -15.87 -9.95 -9.28
N TYR A 89 -16.15 -11.03 -10.02
CA TYR A 89 -15.61 -11.19 -11.36
C TYR A 89 -16.19 -10.13 -12.30
N PRO A 90 -15.32 -9.36 -13.00
CA PRO A 90 -15.77 -8.42 -14.02
C PRO A 90 -16.51 -9.11 -15.16
N ALA A 91 -17.42 -8.39 -15.83
CA ALA A 91 -18.22 -8.93 -16.93
C ALA A 91 -17.39 -9.41 -18.14
N ASP A 92 -16.16 -8.92 -18.28
CA ASP A 92 -15.22 -9.30 -19.32
C ASP A 92 -14.44 -10.61 -19.00
N GLY A 93 -14.69 -11.23 -17.84
CA GLY A 93 -14.03 -12.44 -17.39
C GLY A 93 -12.58 -12.24 -16.90
N SER A 94 -12.15 -11.01 -16.70
CA SER A 94 -10.83 -10.72 -16.13
C SER A 94 -10.77 -11.12 -14.64
N ILE A 95 -9.54 -11.26 -14.14
CA ILE A 95 -9.31 -11.56 -12.71
C ILE A 95 -9.82 -10.40 -11.86
N PRO A 96 -10.56 -10.66 -10.78
CA PRO A 96 -11.03 -9.61 -9.86
C PRO A 96 -9.88 -8.76 -9.34
N PRO A 97 -10.08 -7.46 -9.13
CA PRO A 97 -9.06 -6.57 -8.54
C PRO A 97 -8.59 -7.01 -7.16
N VAL A 98 -9.49 -7.61 -6.36
CA VAL A 98 -9.20 -8.26 -5.09
C VAL A 98 -9.33 -9.76 -5.30
N HIS A 99 -8.21 -10.45 -5.36
CA HIS A 99 -8.14 -11.90 -5.47
C HIS A 99 -7.18 -12.42 -4.39
N ASP A 100 -7.31 -13.68 -4.04
CA ASP A 100 -6.51 -14.35 -3.01
C ASP A 100 -6.54 -13.63 -1.64
N PHE A 101 -7.64 -12.91 -1.35
CA PHE A 101 -7.85 -12.28 -0.04
C PHE A 101 -8.54 -13.27 0.89
N MET A 102 -7.75 -13.93 1.71
CA MET A 102 -8.19 -14.85 2.76
C MET A 102 -7.57 -14.44 4.09
N LEU A 103 -8.32 -14.55 5.17
CA LEU A 103 -7.88 -14.26 6.53
C LEU A 103 -8.09 -15.52 7.36
N GLU A 104 -7.11 -16.42 7.29
CA GLU A 104 -7.24 -17.77 7.85
C GLU A 104 -6.81 -17.81 9.31
N ASP A 105 -7.66 -18.39 10.13
CA ASP A 105 -7.25 -18.94 11.42
C ASP A 105 -6.89 -20.43 11.24
N THR A 106 -6.74 -21.16 12.36
CA THR A 106 -6.40 -22.59 12.34
C THR A 106 -7.54 -23.48 11.81
N GLN A 107 -8.74 -22.97 11.60
CA GLN A 107 -9.95 -23.75 11.30
C GLN A 107 -10.69 -23.29 10.05
N GLN A 108 -10.67 -21.99 9.74
CA GLN A 108 -11.49 -21.42 8.69
C GLN A 108 -10.96 -20.08 8.17
N ASP A 109 -11.47 -19.67 7.00
CA ASP A 109 -11.31 -18.30 6.49
C ASP A 109 -12.34 -17.36 7.15
N LEU A 110 -11.84 -16.37 7.88
CA LEU A 110 -12.66 -15.36 8.55
C LEU A 110 -12.95 -14.15 7.66
N ALA A 111 -12.35 -14.04 6.48
CA ALA A 111 -12.55 -12.88 5.60
C ALA A 111 -14.04 -12.59 5.32
N PRO A 112 -14.90 -13.57 4.96
CA PRO A 112 -16.31 -13.30 4.70
C PRO A 112 -17.02 -12.70 5.92
N ILE A 113 -16.72 -13.21 7.11
CA ILE A 113 -17.36 -12.75 8.36
C ILE A 113 -16.87 -11.35 8.74
N LEU A 114 -15.56 -11.08 8.57
CA LEU A 114 -14.97 -9.79 8.93
C LEU A 114 -15.40 -8.69 7.96
N LEU A 115 -15.59 -9.01 6.68
CA LEU A 115 -16.05 -8.04 5.68
C LEU A 115 -17.52 -7.61 5.85
N GLU A 116 -18.32 -8.35 6.61
CA GLU A 116 -19.70 -7.96 6.96
C GLU A 116 -19.77 -7.06 8.20
N LYS A 117 -18.72 -7.07 9.03
CA LYS A 117 -18.69 -6.28 10.27
C LYS A 117 -18.43 -4.79 9.97
N GLU A 118 -19.00 -3.95 10.82
CA GLU A 118 -18.74 -2.50 10.78
C GLU A 118 -17.38 -2.24 11.43
N LYS A 119 -16.92 -2.21 12.39
CA LYS A 119 -15.67 -1.80 13.04
C LYS A 119 -14.63 -2.92 13.05
N VAL A 120 -13.85 -3.03 11.98
CA VAL A 120 -12.74 -3.98 11.90
C VAL A 120 -11.42 -3.24 11.75
N MET A 121 -10.43 -3.60 12.56
CA MET A 121 -9.06 -3.14 12.45
C MET A 121 -8.16 -4.32 12.11
N LEU A 122 -7.44 -4.22 11.01
CA LEU A 122 -6.41 -5.17 10.60
C LEU A 122 -5.02 -4.55 10.79
N VAL A 123 -4.22 -5.14 11.66
CA VAL A 123 -2.82 -4.77 11.88
C VAL A 123 -1.96 -5.66 10.99
N ILE A 124 -1.46 -5.11 9.89
CA ILE A 124 -0.72 -5.86 8.87
C ILE A 124 0.76 -5.92 9.22
N ILE A 125 1.27 -7.13 9.39
CA ILE A 125 2.70 -7.42 9.57
C ILE A 125 3.07 -8.48 8.53
N TYR A 126 3.19 -8.07 7.25
CA TYR A 126 3.35 -9.03 6.15
C TYR A 126 4.61 -9.89 6.26
N ASN A 127 5.62 -9.46 7.00
CA ASN A 127 6.81 -10.25 7.30
C ASN A 127 7.40 -9.77 8.63
N LEU A 128 7.39 -10.63 9.65
CA LEU A 128 7.79 -10.29 11.02
C LEU A 128 9.29 -9.95 11.11
N GLU A 129 10.16 -10.70 10.43
CA GLU A 129 11.61 -10.45 10.44
C GLU A 129 11.99 -9.08 9.87
N LYS A 130 11.20 -8.59 8.91
CA LYS A 130 11.39 -7.30 8.24
C LYS A 130 10.55 -6.18 8.85
N ALA A 131 9.76 -6.49 9.89
CA ALA A 131 8.91 -5.50 10.53
C ALA A 131 9.73 -4.47 11.31
N ASN A 132 9.31 -3.22 11.26
CA ASN A 132 9.93 -2.21 12.10
C ASN A 132 9.40 -2.34 13.54
N VAL A 133 10.22 -2.94 14.39
CA VAL A 133 9.87 -3.20 15.79
C VAL A 133 9.54 -1.95 16.61
N LYS A 134 10.00 -0.76 16.17
CA LYS A 134 9.67 0.51 16.83
C LYS A 134 8.18 0.86 16.74
N GLY A 135 7.45 0.27 15.79
CA GLY A 135 6.01 0.48 15.63
C GLY A 135 5.14 -0.30 16.63
N PHE A 136 5.63 -1.39 17.22
CA PHE A 136 4.80 -2.24 18.07
C PHE A 136 4.20 -1.55 19.31
N PRO A 137 4.89 -0.66 20.03
CA PRO A 137 4.28 0.06 21.15
C PRO A 137 3.10 0.94 20.73
N ALA A 138 3.22 1.69 19.62
CA ALA A 138 2.14 2.51 19.09
C ALA A 138 0.96 1.66 18.59
N LEU A 139 1.25 0.55 17.91
CA LEU A 139 0.23 -0.40 17.46
C LEU A 139 -0.54 -1.02 18.62
N LYS A 140 0.14 -1.37 19.71
CA LYS A 140 -0.50 -1.87 20.93
C LYS A 140 -1.48 -0.84 21.47
N GLU A 141 -1.04 0.39 21.68
CA GLU A 141 -1.86 1.46 22.23
C GLU A 141 -3.10 1.72 21.36
N VAL A 142 -2.92 1.81 20.05
CA VAL A 142 -4.03 2.04 19.12
C VAL A 142 -4.99 0.85 19.08
N ALA A 143 -4.48 -0.39 19.12
CA ALA A 143 -5.31 -1.58 19.17
C ALA A 143 -6.14 -1.66 20.46
N GLU A 144 -5.55 -1.34 21.62
CA GLU A 144 -6.27 -1.25 22.90
C GLU A 144 -7.38 -0.20 22.86
N LYS A 145 -7.11 0.98 22.29
CA LYS A 145 -8.11 2.02 22.08
C LYS A 145 -9.24 1.55 21.14
N ALA A 146 -8.89 0.84 20.06
CA ALA A 146 -9.87 0.32 19.12
C ALA A 146 -10.77 -0.73 19.78
N ILE A 147 -10.21 -1.66 20.54
CA ILE A 147 -10.98 -2.68 21.29
C ILE A 147 -11.96 -2.02 22.25
N THR A 148 -11.52 -1.00 23.01
CA THR A 148 -12.41 -0.26 23.93
C THR A 148 -13.55 0.48 23.22
N LYS A 149 -13.36 0.84 21.94
CA LYS A 149 -14.40 1.46 21.08
C LYS A 149 -15.24 0.46 20.30
N GLY A 150 -15.08 -0.84 20.59
CA GLY A 150 -15.88 -1.92 20.01
C GLY A 150 -15.40 -2.39 18.63
N TYR A 151 -14.16 -2.11 18.24
CA TYR A 151 -13.58 -2.69 17.04
C TYR A 151 -13.21 -4.16 17.25
N THR A 152 -13.43 -4.98 16.24
CA THR A 152 -12.81 -6.30 16.13
C THR A 152 -11.39 -6.10 15.58
N VAL A 153 -10.37 -6.49 16.36
CA VAL A 153 -8.96 -6.26 15.99
C VAL A 153 -8.27 -7.58 15.75
N TYR A 154 -7.60 -7.72 14.60
CA TYR A 154 -6.72 -8.86 14.28
C TYR A 154 -5.38 -8.37 13.74
N GLY A 155 -4.32 -9.09 14.09
CA GLY A 155 -3.07 -9.06 13.35
C GLY A 155 -3.21 -9.91 12.09
N VAL A 156 -2.56 -9.53 11.00
CA VAL A 156 -2.55 -10.33 9.76
C VAL A 156 -1.12 -10.44 9.27
N SER A 157 -0.65 -11.68 9.06
CA SER A 157 0.73 -11.94 8.69
C SER A 157 0.86 -13.16 7.77
N ALA A 158 1.96 -13.19 7.01
CA ALA A 158 2.43 -14.38 6.28
C ALA A 158 3.57 -15.10 7.02
N SER A 159 3.93 -14.66 8.21
CA SER A 159 4.99 -15.27 9.04
C SER A 159 4.49 -16.52 9.74
N PHE A 160 5.41 -17.36 10.22
CA PHE A 160 5.06 -18.57 10.95
C PHE A 160 4.35 -18.26 12.27
N SER A 161 3.39 -19.11 12.64
CA SER A 161 2.55 -18.92 13.83
C SER A 161 3.37 -18.86 15.13
N ASP A 162 4.39 -19.70 15.27
CA ASP A 162 5.21 -19.75 16.48
C ASP A 162 5.97 -18.44 16.72
N ASP A 163 6.54 -17.85 15.65
CA ASP A 163 7.23 -16.56 15.73
C ASP A 163 6.26 -15.42 16.07
N LEU A 164 5.03 -15.49 15.55
CA LEU A 164 3.98 -14.51 15.83
C LEU A 164 3.51 -14.60 17.29
N LEU A 165 3.39 -15.80 17.86
CA LEU A 165 3.05 -15.97 19.27
C LEU A 165 4.15 -15.39 20.17
N VAL A 166 5.41 -15.66 19.86
CA VAL A 166 6.56 -15.07 20.59
C VAL A 166 6.53 -13.54 20.51
N ALA A 167 6.22 -12.98 19.33
CA ALA A 167 6.12 -11.53 19.16
C ALA A 167 4.92 -10.96 19.92
N GLN A 168 3.77 -11.63 19.89
CA GLN A 168 2.57 -11.24 20.62
C GLN A 168 2.83 -11.14 22.12
N GLU A 169 3.46 -12.14 22.71
CA GLU A 169 3.85 -12.14 24.13
C GLU A 169 4.88 -11.07 24.44
N LYS A 170 5.95 -10.99 23.65
CA LYS A 170 7.05 -10.05 23.85
C LYS A 170 6.60 -8.59 23.86
N TYR A 171 5.69 -8.23 22.95
CA TYR A 171 5.20 -6.85 22.78
C TYR A 171 3.84 -6.64 23.47
N ASN A 172 3.27 -7.66 24.12
CA ASN A 172 1.94 -7.63 24.73
C ASN A 172 0.87 -7.11 23.78
N LEU A 173 0.83 -7.65 22.55
CA LEU A 173 -0.15 -7.26 21.54
C LEU A 173 -1.55 -7.80 21.91
N PRO A 174 -2.60 -6.95 21.93
CA PRO A 174 -3.92 -7.34 22.43
C PRO A 174 -4.81 -8.00 21.35
N PHE A 175 -4.24 -8.65 20.36
CA PHE A 175 -4.95 -9.27 19.25
C PHE A 175 -4.29 -10.57 18.80
N GLU A 176 -5.09 -11.46 18.25
CA GLU A 176 -4.64 -12.70 17.62
C GLU A 176 -4.23 -12.47 16.17
N PHE A 177 -3.42 -13.38 15.62
CA PHE A 177 -2.97 -13.29 14.24
C PHE A 177 -3.75 -14.24 13.33
N LEU A 178 -4.11 -13.75 12.15
CA LEU A 178 -4.63 -14.50 11.03
C LEU A 178 -3.55 -14.61 9.95
N PHE A 179 -3.57 -15.72 9.23
CA PHE A 179 -2.68 -15.92 8.09
C PHE A 179 -3.28 -15.26 6.83
N CYS A 180 -2.42 -14.62 6.03
CA CYS A 180 -2.71 -14.18 4.68
C CYS A 180 -1.42 -14.16 3.86
N ASP A 181 -1.51 -14.41 2.56
CA ASP A 181 -0.36 -14.42 1.67
C ASP A 181 0.41 -13.09 1.66
N GLU A 182 1.74 -13.18 1.66
CA GLU A 182 2.61 -12.00 1.72
C GLU A 182 2.41 -11.05 0.53
N THR A 183 2.13 -11.57 -0.67
CA THR A 183 1.91 -10.78 -1.87
C THR A 183 0.63 -9.98 -1.76
N THR A 184 -0.43 -10.61 -1.26
CA THR A 184 -1.71 -9.96 -0.97
C THR A 184 -1.53 -8.86 0.07
N LEU A 185 -0.86 -9.15 1.19
CA LEU A 185 -0.60 -8.16 2.24
C LEU A 185 0.22 -6.96 1.74
N LYS A 186 1.24 -7.18 0.92
CA LYS A 186 2.02 -6.11 0.29
C LYS A 186 1.20 -5.30 -0.73
N THR A 187 0.17 -5.92 -1.32
CA THR A 187 -0.78 -5.20 -2.18
C THR A 187 -1.73 -4.37 -1.36
N MET A 188 -2.16 -4.85 -0.20
CA MET A 188 -3.03 -4.13 0.73
C MET A 188 -2.37 -2.86 1.27
N ILE A 189 -1.13 -2.95 1.76
CA ILE A 189 -0.44 -1.81 2.37
C ILE A 189 1.08 -1.87 2.15
N ARG A 190 1.69 -0.70 1.93
CA ARG A 190 3.16 -0.55 1.77
C ARG A 190 3.86 -0.19 3.08
N ALA A 191 3.38 -0.70 4.19
CA ALA A 191 3.96 -0.49 5.50
C ALA A 191 4.11 -1.84 6.23
N ASN A 192 5.19 -2.00 6.97
CA ASN A 192 5.44 -3.20 7.77
C ASN A 192 6.06 -2.81 9.12
N PRO A 193 5.21 -2.62 10.14
CA PRO A 193 3.77 -2.83 10.16
C PRO A 193 2.94 -1.67 9.59
N GLY A 194 1.65 -1.93 9.36
CA GLY A 194 0.65 -0.93 8.97
C GLY A 194 -0.73 -1.29 9.50
N VAL A 195 -1.69 -0.36 9.41
CA VAL A 195 -3.06 -0.56 9.89
C VAL A 195 -4.06 -0.22 8.80
N ILE A 196 -5.10 -1.03 8.69
CA ILE A 196 -6.26 -0.82 7.82
C ILE A 196 -7.52 -0.88 8.67
N ILE A 197 -8.41 0.09 8.52
CA ILE A 197 -9.73 0.10 9.11
C ILE A 197 -10.76 -0.22 8.03
N LEU A 198 -11.65 -1.16 8.36
CA LEU A 198 -12.76 -1.56 7.49
C LEU A 198 -14.10 -1.27 8.16
N ASP A 199 -15.04 -0.84 7.36
CA ASP A 199 -16.45 -0.75 7.69
C ASP A 199 -17.27 -1.47 6.60
N LYS A 200 -17.89 -2.59 6.94
CA LYS A 200 -18.64 -3.45 6.00
C LYS A 200 -17.86 -3.70 4.71
N GLY A 201 -16.61 -4.14 4.87
CA GLY A 201 -15.71 -4.42 3.76
C GLY A 201 -15.15 -3.21 3.04
N THR A 202 -15.56 -1.99 3.38
CA THR A 202 -15.02 -0.77 2.80
C THR A 202 -13.79 -0.31 3.59
N VAL A 203 -12.70 -0.05 2.89
CA VAL A 203 -11.49 0.53 3.49
C VAL A 203 -11.75 2.00 3.82
N THR A 204 -11.86 2.33 5.11
CA THR A 204 -12.11 3.71 5.57
C THR A 204 -10.83 4.47 5.88
N GLN A 205 -9.84 3.80 6.45
CA GLN A 205 -8.55 4.40 6.77
C GLN A 205 -7.41 3.41 6.55
N LYS A 206 -6.23 3.95 6.21
CA LYS A 206 -4.96 3.22 6.13
C LYS A 206 -3.85 4.09 6.69
N LYS A 207 -3.03 3.52 7.58
CA LYS A 207 -1.90 4.24 8.16
C LYS A 207 -0.65 3.37 8.23
N ASN A 208 0.51 4.00 8.02
CA ASN A 208 1.80 3.44 8.40
C ASN A 208 1.89 3.42 9.94
N TRP A 209 2.70 2.55 10.51
CA TRP A 209 2.94 2.52 11.96
C TRP A 209 3.43 3.86 12.53
N ILE A 210 4.08 4.70 11.72
CA ILE A 210 4.52 6.05 12.12
C ILE A 210 3.32 6.98 12.35
N ASP A 211 2.25 6.78 11.59
CA ASP A 211 1.09 7.67 11.53
C ASP A 211 -0.15 7.07 12.23
N VAL A 212 -0.01 5.94 12.96
CA VAL A 212 -1.17 5.22 13.53
C VAL A 212 -1.91 6.02 14.61
N GLU A 213 -1.24 6.98 15.26
CA GLU A 213 -1.87 7.86 16.24
C GLU A 213 -2.90 8.81 15.62
N GLU A 214 -2.80 9.04 14.31
CA GLU A 214 -3.76 9.86 13.55
C GLU A 214 -5.03 9.09 13.14
N LEU A 215 -5.18 7.81 13.54
CA LEU A 215 -6.39 7.05 13.25
C LEU A 215 -7.59 7.61 14.02
N GLU A 216 -8.65 7.91 13.28
CA GLU A 216 -9.95 8.30 13.83
C GLU A 216 -10.76 7.04 14.15
N LEU A 217 -10.80 6.65 15.42
CA LEU A 217 -11.48 5.43 15.90
C LEU A 217 -12.87 5.74 16.45
#